data_592a3923110465f2e30fd223701b88c8
#
_entry.id   592a3923110465f2e30fd223701b88c8
#
_cell.length_a   1.000
_cell.length_b   1.000
_cell.length_c   1.000
_cell.angle_alpha   90.00
_cell.angle_beta   90.00
_cell.angle_gamma   90.00
#
_symmetry.space_group_name_H-M   'P 1'
#
loop_
_entity.id
_entity.type
_entity.pdbx_description
1 polymer ?
#
loop_
_entity_poly.entity_id
_entity_poly.type
_entity_poly.pdbx_seq_one_letter_code
_entity_poly.pdbx_strand_id
1 'polypeptide(L)'
;MIRNKHLRNLADIVGEDYFSSEEYMVGLYSTDIAALPGIVNDVLNPNAEAVAQPTTTEVVSNILKYCKENQIPVVPRGHGTSGYGGALPTRGGLVVEMTRLNEIHHIDRQNMTVEVGSGIIWGKLIEELEDEGVTVAAYPSSAPSSTVGGWVAAGGSGIGSTKYGGIAEQVVDLEVVLPDGEIIRTSETSEEYFSIKKESNVFKGDDNFFYGASENLVYSDDSTQMFVDSNGTLGIITKVVLKIIPLRNIVPTTSSFRSQNLMVGALQDILEATRPFYLHFITDKFYKMLREVDLAPLTTGEFIILCAFEGTDDEIAAEIEKLKHVVSRYSGTLESEEVAEHEWAERFYPMRIKRLGPSLAPSEVYVPLDNLDGYIDHMNEHFKSEDFALEGAITDRGEVAVLTWFPDDERKKISFLMGWYRSLDVINLGLKHGGRAYSIGMWNAAHSRSFYGKENYAKITQLKQKTDKKGYLNSHKIFAGPLVLSIRMNILIMLIAGLVAPIVIWVARLLVPSIFLAYVPWIIVNDFPSFLLWFIVGIFVGFAVTEFANLIPITVVLSIGTPFLRFFRRIFH
;
A
#
# COMPACT_ATOMS: atom_id res chain seq x y z
N MET A 1 22.20 8.49 13.40
CA MET A 1 22.89 7.22 13.74
C MET A 1 22.75 6.97 15.24
N ILE A 2 22.27 5.79 15.60
CA ILE A 2 22.12 5.36 17.00
C ILE A 2 23.51 5.24 17.62
N ARG A 3 23.75 5.91 18.77
CA ARG A 3 25.06 5.85 19.45
C ARG A 3 25.28 4.46 20.08
N ASN A 4 26.50 3.98 20.13
CA ASN A 4 26.87 2.66 20.72
C ASN A 4 26.26 2.42 22.12
N LYS A 5 26.15 3.46 22.97
CA LYS A 5 25.48 3.37 24.26
C LYS A 5 24.01 2.91 24.12
N HIS A 6 23.28 3.45 23.15
CA HIS A 6 21.88 3.12 22.94
C HIS A 6 21.72 1.73 22.32
N LEU A 7 22.66 1.30 21.46
CA LEU A 7 22.65 -0.06 20.92
C LEU A 7 22.79 -1.09 22.05
N ARG A 8 23.71 -0.87 23.00
CA ARG A 8 23.87 -1.77 24.17
C ARG A 8 22.61 -1.80 25.03
N ASN A 9 22.07 -0.64 25.39
CA ASN A 9 20.86 -0.58 26.21
C ASN A 9 19.65 -1.24 25.52
N LEU A 10 19.53 -1.13 24.20
CA LEU A 10 18.49 -1.83 23.44
C LEU A 10 18.73 -3.33 23.43
N ALA A 11 19.98 -3.78 23.29
CA ALA A 11 20.33 -5.20 23.40
C ALA A 11 20.01 -5.75 24.81
N ASP A 12 20.27 -4.98 25.89
CA ASP A 12 19.91 -5.36 27.26
C ASP A 12 18.37 -5.47 27.43
N ILE A 13 17.58 -4.59 26.79
CA ILE A 13 16.10 -4.62 26.86
C ILE A 13 15.52 -5.82 26.12
N VAL A 14 16.06 -6.11 24.93
CA VAL A 14 15.52 -7.13 24.01
C VAL A 14 16.07 -8.52 24.31
N GLY A 15 17.31 -8.59 24.81
CA GLY A 15 18.16 -9.77 24.89
C GLY A 15 19.12 -9.85 23.70
N GLU A 16 20.39 -10.17 23.98
CA GLU A 16 21.45 -10.19 22.95
C GLU A 16 21.13 -11.09 21.76
N ASP A 17 20.49 -12.24 21.99
CA ASP A 17 20.10 -13.21 20.94
C ASP A 17 18.99 -12.68 20.00
N TYR A 18 18.27 -11.66 20.41
CA TYR A 18 17.14 -11.06 19.70
C TYR A 18 17.39 -9.63 19.22
N PHE A 19 18.63 -9.18 19.32
CA PHE A 19 19.06 -7.85 18.88
C PHE A 19 20.26 -7.93 17.96
N SER A 20 20.23 -7.16 16.86
CA SER A 20 21.39 -7.08 15.96
C SER A 20 21.57 -5.67 15.41
N SER A 21 22.82 -5.25 15.32
CA SER A 21 23.26 -4.06 14.56
C SER A 21 24.28 -4.41 13.47
N GLU A 22 24.39 -5.69 13.14
CA GLU A 22 25.27 -6.19 12.08
C GLU A 22 24.76 -5.75 10.70
N GLU A 23 25.68 -5.32 9.85
CA GLU A 23 25.38 -4.71 8.55
C GLU A 23 24.48 -5.58 7.67
N TYR A 24 24.74 -6.89 7.62
CA TYR A 24 23.94 -7.81 6.81
C TYR A 24 22.50 -7.95 7.32
N MET A 25 22.30 -8.00 8.65
CA MET A 25 20.97 -8.05 9.26
C MET A 25 20.22 -6.75 9.02
N VAL A 26 20.85 -5.62 9.31
CA VAL A 26 20.29 -4.29 9.06
C VAL A 26 19.90 -4.12 7.60
N GLY A 27 20.72 -4.59 6.66
CA GLY A 27 20.45 -4.56 5.23
C GLY A 27 19.17 -5.31 4.84
N LEU A 28 18.94 -6.51 5.38
CA LEU A 28 17.75 -7.32 5.14
C LEU A 28 16.46 -6.62 5.60
N TYR A 29 16.51 -5.90 6.70
CA TYR A 29 15.35 -5.21 7.28
C TYR A 29 15.21 -3.76 6.82
N SER A 30 16.08 -3.28 5.96
CA SER A 30 16.01 -1.92 5.38
C SER A 30 15.12 -1.83 4.14
N THR A 31 14.64 -2.97 3.64
CA THR A 31 13.77 -3.07 2.45
C THR A 31 12.45 -3.75 2.80
N ASP A 32 11.42 -3.53 2.01
CA ASP A 32 10.21 -4.35 1.95
C ASP A 32 9.96 -4.76 0.48
N ILE A 33 8.78 -5.28 0.14
CA ILE A 33 8.50 -5.71 -1.23
C ILE A 33 8.31 -4.53 -2.20
N ALA A 34 8.13 -3.31 -1.67
CA ALA A 34 7.99 -2.10 -2.48
C ALA A 34 9.35 -1.74 -3.12
N ALA A 35 9.43 -1.85 -4.43
CA ALA A 35 10.62 -1.45 -5.18
C ALA A 35 10.79 0.07 -5.16
N LEU A 36 11.88 0.57 -4.56
CA LEU A 36 12.23 1.97 -4.54
C LEU A 36 12.99 2.35 -5.82
N PRO A 37 12.58 3.40 -6.56
CA PRO A 37 13.43 3.96 -7.59
C PRO A 37 14.80 4.34 -7.02
N GLY A 38 15.89 3.92 -7.69
CA GLY A 38 17.25 4.06 -7.15
C GLY A 38 17.59 5.50 -6.74
N ILE A 39 17.09 6.51 -7.47
CA ILE A 39 17.26 7.93 -7.11
C ILE A 39 16.54 8.25 -5.79
N VAL A 40 15.34 7.72 -5.59
CA VAL A 40 14.57 7.91 -4.35
C VAL A 40 15.26 7.19 -3.20
N ASN A 41 15.75 5.98 -3.43
CA ASN A 41 16.53 5.22 -2.45
C ASN A 41 17.80 5.96 -2.02
N ASP A 42 18.54 6.51 -2.98
CA ASP A 42 19.79 7.26 -2.72
C ASP A 42 19.50 8.53 -1.88
N VAL A 43 18.36 9.19 -2.07
CA VAL A 43 17.96 10.41 -1.33
C VAL A 43 17.38 10.08 0.04
N LEU A 44 16.52 9.06 0.12
CA LEU A 44 15.89 8.65 1.39
C LEU A 44 16.88 7.96 2.31
N ASN A 45 17.82 7.21 1.73
CA ASN A 45 18.75 6.34 2.45
C ASN A 45 18.03 5.54 3.57
N PRO A 46 17.03 4.69 3.24
CA PRO A 46 16.15 4.07 4.21
C PRO A 46 16.84 2.88 4.90
N ASN A 47 17.96 3.14 5.54
CA ASN A 47 18.76 2.12 6.21
C ASN A 47 18.40 2.08 7.69
N ALA A 48 17.94 0.93 8.17
CA ALA A 48 17.85 0.64 9.58
C ALA A 48 19.26 0.76 10.22
N GLU A 49 19.32 0.96 11.54
CA GLU A 49 20.58 1.03 12.28
C GLU A 49 20.70 -0.12 13.27
N ALA A 50 19.57 -0.74 13.60
CA ALA A 50 19.49 -1.97 14.39
C ALA A 50 18.15 -2.66 14.15
N VAL A 51 18.09 -3.93 14.50
CA VAL A 51 16.89 -4.79 14.46
C VAL A 51 16.69 -5.39 15.84
N ALA A 52 15.44 -5.31 16.33
CA ALA A 52 15.01 -5.95 17.58
C ALA A 52 13.87 -6.91 17.27
N GLN A 53 13.94 -8.12 17.84
CA GLN A 53 12.93 -9.18 17.70
C GLN A 53 12.30 -9.49 19.07
N PRO A 54 11.37 -8.65 19.58
CA PRO A 54 10.78 -8.83 20.90
C PRO A 54 10.00 -10.14 20.98
N THR A 55 10.05 -10.79 22.14
CA THR A 55 9.37 -12.05 22.41
C THR A 55 8.10 -11.87 23.26
N THR A 56 7.89 -10.69 23.84
CA THR A 56 6.70 -10.36 24.63
C THR A 56 6.23 -8.91 24.41
N THR A 57 4.99 -8.62 24.75
CA THR A 57 4.41 -7.27 24.71
C THR A 57 5.17 -6.30 25.62
N GLU A 58 5.64 -6.75 26.78
CA GLU A 58 6.38 -5.94 27.74
C GLU A 58 7.73 -5.50 27.16
N VAL A 59 8.41 -6.37 26.40
CA VAL A 59 9.64 -6.02 25.69
C VAL A 59 9.36 -4.93 24.65
N VAL A 60 8.27 -5.03 23.89
CA VAL A 60 7.85 -3.97 22.95
C VAL A 60 7.61 -2.65 23.70
N SER A 61 6.90 -2.70 24.84
CA SER A 61 6.65 -1.52 25.69
C SER A 61 7.95 -0.86 26.14
N ASN A 62 8.90 -1.65 26.63
CA ASN A 62 10.20 -1.14 27.10
C ASN A 62 11.03 -0.54 25.95
N ILE A 63 11.01 -1.16 24.76
CA ILE A 63 11.63 -0.60 23.56
C ILE A 63 11.04 0.77 23.23
N LEU A 64 9.70 0.90 23.18
CA LEU A 64 9.05 2.16 22.82
C LEU A 64 9.33 3.26 23.85
N LYS A 65 9.26 2.97 25.16
CA LYS A 65 9.64 3.90 26.23
C LYS A 65 11.05 4.42 26.02
N TYR A 66 12.01 3.50 25.86
CA TYR A 66 13.42 3.85 25.68
C TYR A 66 13.66 4.69 24.41
N CYS A 67 13.05 4.27 23.28
CA CYS A 67 13.21 4.97 22.02
C CYS A 67 12.57 6.37 22.03
N LYS A 68 11.40 6.53 22.67
CA LYS A 68 10.74 7.83 22.84
C LYS A 68 11.60 8.81 23.65
N GLU A 69 12.14 8.37 24.79
CA GLU A 69 13.00 9.18 25.64
C GLU A 69 14.27 9.64 24.91
N ASN A 70 14.86 8.76 24.11
CA ASN A 70 16.13 8.99 23.43
C ASN A 70 15.95 9.47 21.98
N GLN A 71 14.72 9.71 21.52
CA GLN A 71 14.36 10.18 20.17
C GLN A 71 14.91 9.27 19.05
N ILE A 72 14.91 7.96 19.27
CA ILE A 72 15.31 6.96 18.30
C ILE A 72 14.08 6.62 17.43
N PRO A 73 14.14 6.78 16.10
CA PRO A 73 13.07 6.36 15.22
C PRO A 73 12.82 4.86 15.31
N VAL A 74 11.55 4.46 15.27
CA VAL A 74 11.12 3.06 15.34
C VAL A 74 10.23 2.73 14.17
N VAL A 75 10.47 1.58 13.54
CA VAL A 75 9.62 1.04 12.46
C VAL A 75 9.17 -0.36 12.85
N PRO A 76 7.87 -0.57 13.14
CA PRO A 76 7.34 -1.91 13.33
C PRO A 76 7.29 -2.65 12.00
N ARG A 77 7.58 -3.95 12.04
CA ARG A 77 7.65 -4.79 10.85
C ARG A 77 7.13 -6.20 11.15
N GLY A 78 6.22 -6.70 10.30
CA GLY A 78 6.00 -8.12 10.13
C GLY A 78 7.04 -8.69 9.16
N HIS A 79 6.63 -9.45 8.15
CA HIS A 79 7.56 -9.92 7.11
C HIS A 79 7.85 -8.89 5.99
N GLY A 80 7.28 -7.70 6.04
CA GLY A 80 7.54 -6.65 5.03
C GLY A 80 6.96 -6.96 3.65
N THR A 81 5.83 -7.65 3.60
CA THR A 81 5.12 -8.04 2.36
C THR A 81 4.24 -6.93 1.78
N SER A 82 4.29 -5.71 2.32
CA SER A 82 3.56 -4.56 1.78
C SER A 82 4.24 -4.00 0.55
N GLY A 83 3.47 -3.78 -0.54
CA GLY A 83 3.93 -3.12 -1.75
C GLY A 83 4.01 -1.58 -1.67
N TYR A 84 3.73 -0.98 -0.50
CA TYR A 84 3.55 0.47 -0.35
C TYR A 84 4.56 1.15 0.58
N GLY A 85 5.66 0.47 0.92
CA GLY A 85 6.72 1.03 1.74
C GLY A 85 6.33 1.19 3.21
N GLY A 86 5.37 0.40 3.71
CA GLY A 86 4.87 0.45 5.09
C GLY A 86 5.93 0.12 6.14
N ALA A 87 6.88 -0.75 5.81
CA ALA A 87 7.94 -1.21 6.71
C ALA A 87 9.32 -0.59 6.42
N LEU A 88 9.42 0.42 5.55
CA LEU A 88 10.70 1.05 5.22
C LEU A 88 11.18 1.99 6.35
N PRO A 89 12.43 1.87 6.83
CA PRO A 89 12.98 2.75 7.87
C PRO A 89 13.42 4.12 7.30
N THR A 90 12.47 4.93 6.85
CA THR A 90 12.68 6.21 6.15
C THR A 90 13.43 7.27 6.94
N ARG A 91 13.65 7.08 8.22
CA ARG A 91 14.46 7.93 9.12
C ARG A 91 15.59 7.16 9.78
N GLY A 92 15.95 5.99 9.26
CA GLY A 92 16.85 5.09 9.97
C GLY A 92 16.24 4.55 11.26
N GLY A 93 17.06 4.37 12.27
CA GLY A 93 16.64 3.96 13.61
C GLY A 93 16.48 2.45 13.77
N LEU A 94 15.58 2.05 14.67
CA LEU A 94 15.35 0.68 15.08
C LEU A 94 14.18 0.07 14.29
N VAL A 95 14.39 -1.07 13.64
CA VAL A 95 13.31 -1.93 13.17
C VAL A 95 12.90 -2.88 14.29
N VAL A 96 11.60 -2.90 14.63
CA VAL A 96 11.02 -3.84 15.59
C VAL A 96 10.28 -4.91 14.80
N GLU A 97 10.90 -6.07 14.68
CA GLU A 97 10.43 -7.20 13.90
C GLU A 97 9.58 -8.12 14.80
N MET A 98 8.31 -8.33 14.43
CA MET A 98 7.28 -8.86 15.32
C MET A 98 7.08 -10.38 15.24
N THR A 99 7.79 -11.09 14.36
CA THR A 99 7.50 -12.52 14.08
C THR A 99 7.74 -13.47 15.24
N ARG A 100 8.40 -13.02 16.33
CA ARG A 100 8.55 -13.81 17.56
C ARG A 100 7.27 -13.86 18.40
N LEU A 101 6.33 -12.93 18.19
CA LEU A 101 5.02 -12.94 18.83
C LEU A 101 4.05 -13.78 17.97
N ASN A 102 4.24 -15.08 17.89
CA ASN A 102 3.60 -15.97 16.92
C ASN A 102 2.79 -17.11 17.54
N GLU A 103 2.39 -16.99 18.79
CA GLU A 103 1.61 -17.99 19.49
C GLU A 103 0.11 -17.81 19.25
N ILE A 104 -0.64 -18.93 19.21
CA ILE A 104 -2.08 -18.94 19.38
C ILE A 104 -2.34 -19.01 20.88
N HIS A 105 -2.90 -17.95 21.45
CA HIS A 105 -3.11 -17.86 22.89
C HIS A 105 -4.39 -18.56 23.33
N HIS A 106 -5.48 -18.40 22.56
CA HIS A 106 -6.77 -18.95 22.91
C HIS A 106 -7.69 -19.08 21.70
N ILE A 107 -8.40 -20.20 21.58
CA ILE A 107 -9.48 -20.43 20.62
C ILE A 107 -10.78 -20.52 21.41
N ASP A 108 -11.65 -19.52 21.25
CA ASP A 108 -12.97 -19.47 21.87
C ASP A 108 -14.04 -19.95 20.88
N ARG A 109 -14.41 -21.24 21.02
CA ARG A 109 -15.43 -21.86 20.16
C ARG A 109 -16.85 -21.39 20.48
N GLN A 110 -17.08 -20.83 21.66
CA GLN A 110 -18.41 -20.33 22.04
C GLN A 110 -18.69 -18.99 21.37
N ASN A 111 -17.69 -18.10 21.37
CA ASN A 111 -17.78 -16.78 20.75
C ASN A 111 -17.25 -16.76 19.32
N MET A 112 -16.74 -17.89 18.81
CA MET A 112 -16.15 -18.03 17.49
C MET A 112 -15.05 -16.98 17.25
N THR A 113 -14.07 -16.95 18.14
CA THR A 113 -12.91 -16.05 18.05
C THR A 113 -11.61 -16.79 18.35
N VAL A 114 -10.50 -16.25 17.87
CA VAL A 114 -9.15 -16.69 18.21
C VAL A 114 -8.29 -15.50 18.60
N GLU A 115 -7.56 -15.61 19.71
CA GLU A 115 -6.53 -14.65 20.12
C GLU A 115 -5.15 -15.14 19.70
N VAL A 116 -4.43 -14.33 18.95
CA VAL A 116 -3.11 -14.68 18.42
C VAL A 116 -2.09 -13.55 18.62
N GLY A 117 -0.83 -13.91 18.71
CA GLY A 117 0.27 -12.97 18.59
C GLY A 117 0.33 -12.34 17.19
N SER A 118 0.63 -11.06 17.13
CA SER A 118 0.60 -10.30 15.87
C SER A 118 1.59 -10.78 14.80
N GLY A 119 2.64 -11.49 15.22
CA GLY A 119 3.71 -12.02 14.37
C GLY A 119 3.42 -13.39 13.75
N ILE A 120 2.30 -14.04 14.08
CA ILE A 120 1.94 -15.32 13.46
C ILE A 120 1.69 -15.13 11.96
N ILE A 121 2.16 -16.08 11.15
CA ILE A 121 1.93 -16.10 9.70
C ILE A 121 0.53 -16.62 9.43
N TRP A 122 -0.21 -15.99 8.52
CA TRP A 122 -1.57 -16.38 8.16
C TRP A 122 -1.68 -17.84 7.75
N GLY A 123 -0.74 -18.32 6.90
CA GLY A 123 -0.76 -19.72 6.46
C GLY A 123 -0.66 -20.71 7.63
N LYS A 124 0.22 -20.41 8.61
CA LYS A 124 0.36 -21.22 9.80
C LYS A 124 -0.89 -21.16 10.68
N LEU A 125 -1.47 -19.97 10.87
CA LEU A 125 -2.71 -19.83 11.64
C LEU A 125 -3.86 -20.63 11.01
N ILE A 126 -4.01 -20.55 9.68
CA ILE A 126 -5.06 -21.30 8.96
C ILE A 126 -4.87 -22.80 9.17
N GLU A 127 -3.67 -23.33 8.97
CA GLU A 127 -3.35 -24.76 9.15
C GLU A 127 -3.70 -25.24 10.57
N GLU A 128 -3.27 -24.51 11.61
CA GLU A 128 -3.53 -24.88 13.00
C GLU A 128 -5.04 -24.79 13.36
N LEU A 129 -5.78 -23.83 12.77
CA LEU A 129 -7.24 -23.72 12.98
C LEU A 129 -8.01 -24.82 12.25
N GLU A 130 -7.57 -25.23 11.05
CA GLU A 130 -8.19 -26.31 10.28
C GLU A 130 -8.11 -27.65 11.01
N ASP A 131 -7.00 -27.94 11.70
CA ASP A 131 -6.85 -29.09 12.57
C ASP A 131 -7.89 -29.10 13.73
N GLU A 132 -8.35 -27.90 14.12
CA GLU A 132 -9.40 -27.71 15.13
C GLU A 132 -10.83 -27.66 14.52
N GLY A 133 -11.01 -27.84 13.21
CA GLY A 133 -12.30 -27.81 12.51
C GLY A 133 -12.92 -26.41 12.38
N VAL A 134 -12.11 -25.38 12.48
CA VAL A 134 -12.48 -23.97 12.27
C VAL A 134 -11.46 -23.31 11.35
N THR A 135 -11.77 -22.13 10.84
CA THR A 135 -10.83 -21.34 10.01
C THR A 135 -11.13 -19.86 10.14
N VAL A 136 -10.28 -19.01 9.58
CA VAL A 136 -10.52 -17.56 9.47
C VAL A 136 -11.49 -17.26 8.33
N ALA A 137 -12.30 -16.21 8.47
CA ALA A 137 -13.31 -15.86 7.46
C ALA A 137 -12.71 -15.18 6.23
N ALA A 138 -11.62 -14.41 6.39
CA ALA A 138 -10.91 -13.78 5.29
C ALA A 138 -9.41 -13.71 5.59
N TYR A 139 -8.58 -13.78 4.54
CA TYR A 139 -7.12 -13.75 4.63
C TYR A 139 -6.49 -13.16 3.35
N PRO A 140 -5.27 -12.58 3.43
CA PRO A 140 -4.64 -11.96 2.27
C PRO A 140 -4.10 -12.99 1.27
N SER A 141 -3.96 -12.61 0.00
CA SER A 141 -3.25 -13.42 -1.00
C SER A 141 -1.79 -13.70 -0.62
N SER A 142 -1.19 -12.86 0.22
CA SER A 142 0.14 -13.06 0.80
C SER A 142 0.16 -13.97 2.05
N ALA A 143 -0.93 -14.69 2.37
CA ALA A 143 -1.04 -15.54 3.54
C ALA A 143 0.14 -16.50 3.77
N PRO A 144 0.78 -17.09 2.75
CA PRO A 144 1.96 -17.94 2.97
C PRO A 144 3.15 -17.24 3.64
N SER A 145 3.19 -15.91 3.62
CA SER A 145 4.34 -15.14 4.11
C SER A 145 4.00 -13.94 4.99
N SER A 146 2.79 -13.39 4.93
CA SER A 146 2.41 -12.21 5.72
C SER A 146 2.00 -12.57 7.14
N THR A 147 2.27 -11.64 8.07
CA THR A 147 1.85 -11.78 9.48
C THR A 147 0.46 -11.21 9.70
N VAL A 148 -0.25 -11.74 10.70
CA VAL A 148 -1.60 -11.28 11.07
C VAL A 148 -1.59 -9.80 11.43
N GLY A 149 -0.76 -9.38 12.38
CA GLY A 149 -0.68 -7.97 12.79
C GLY A 149 -0.21 -7.04 11.66
N GLY A 150 0.64 -7.54 10.74
CA GLY A 150 1.07 -6.79 9.56
C GLY A 150 -0.08 -6.47 8.62
N TRP A 151 -0.97 -7.44 8.35
CA TRP A 151 -2.14 -7.22 7.49
C TRP A 151 -3.21 -6.37 8.19
N VAL A 152 -3.46 -6.59 9.48
CA VAL A 152 -4.34 -5.70 10.28
C VAL A 152 -3.86 -4.25 10.19
N ALA A 153 -2.57 -4.02 10.40
CA ALA A 153 -1.99 -2.67 10.35
C ALA A 153 -1.98 -2.05 8.95
N ALA A 154 -1.92 -2.86 7.88
CA ALA A 154 -1.94 -2.39 6.49
C ALA A 154 -3.37 -2.24 5.94
N GLY A 155 -4.35 -2.91 6.54
CA GLY A 155 -5.73 -2.99 6.05
C GLY A 155 -5.88 -3.81 4.77
N GLY A 156 -7.08 -3.79 4.23
CA GLY A 156 -7.35 -4.35 2.92
C GLY A 156 -8.33 -5.51 2.90
N SER A 157 -8.55 -6.03 1.69
CA SER A 157 -9.41 -7.16 1.39
C SER A 157 -8.58 -8.31 0.79
N GLY A 158 -9.09 -9.52 0.86
CA GLY A 158 -8.40 -10.70 0.37
C GLY A 158 -9.37 -11.84 0.03
N ILE A 159 -8.88 -13.07 0.08
CA ILE A 159 -9.69 -14.27 -0.13
C ILE A 159 -10.72 -14.36 1.01
N GLY A 160 -11.97 -14.61 0.68
CA GLY A 160 -13.09 -14.60 1.62
C GLY A 160 -13.77 -13.25 1.80
N SER A 161 -13.13 -12.15 1.35
CA SER A 161 -13.69 -10.80 1.54
C SER A 161 -14.96 -10.52 0.72
N THR A 162 -15.23 -11.30 -0.30
CA THR A 162 -16.49 -11.20 -1.06
C THR A 162 -17.69 -11.55 -0.18
N LYS A 163 -17.52 -12.50 0.73
CA LYS A 163 -18.61 -12.98 1.60
C LYS A 163 -18.58 -12.37 2.99
N TYR A 164 -17.39 -12.15 3.55
CA TYR A 164 -17.19 -11.84 4.96
C TYR A 164 -16.63 -10.44 5.24
N GLY A 165 -16.37 -9.67 4.19
CA GLY A 165 -15.73 -8.37 4.33
C GLY A 165 -14.20 -8.46 4.43
N GLY A 166 -13.54 -7.30 4.52
CA GLY A 166 -12.10 -7.20 4.65
C GLY A 166 -11.61 -7.45 6.07
N ILE A 167 -10.33 -7.18 6.32
CA ILE A 167 -9.73 -7.41 7.64
C ILE A 167 -10.38 -6.57 8.74
N ALA A 168 -10.88 -5.38 8.43
CA ALA A 168 -11.56 -4.50 9.38
C ALA A 168 -12.80 -5.15 10.01
N GLU A 169 -13.53 -5.95 9.23
CA GLU A 169 -14.71 -6.69 9.67
C GLU A 169 -14.36 -7.95 10.48
N GLN A 170 -13.10 -8.45 10.37
CA GLN A 170 -12.65 -9.67 11.03
C GLN A 170 -12.05 -9.43 12.41
N VAL A 171 -11.51 -8.23 12.67
CA VAL A 171 -10.87 -7.90 13.95
C VAL A 171 -11.91 -7.58 15.00
N VAL A 172 -11.84 -8.29 16.14
CA VAL A 172 -12.73 -8.12 17.30
C VAL A 172 -12.10 -7.23 18.37
N ASP A 173 -10.80 -7.45 18.63
CA ASP A 173 -10.05 -6.72 19.66
C ASP A 173 -8.56 -6.73 19.34
N LEU A 174 -7.83 -5.75 19.87
CA LEU A 174 -6.39 -5.62 19.72
C LEU A 174 -5.71 -5.34 21.06
N GLU A 175 -4.56 -5.95 21.27
CA GLU A 175 -3.59 -5.46 22.26
C GLU A 175 -2.56 -4.61 21.51
N VAL A 176 -2.39 -3.38 21.96
CA VAL A 176 -1.54 -2.39 21.29
C VAL A 176 -0.61 -1.72 22.30
N VAL A 177 0.65 -1.58 21.93
CA VAL A 177 1.59 -0.76 22.66
C VAL A 177 1.65 0.63 22.03
N LEU A 178 1.19 1.63 22.77
CA LEU A 178 1.18 3.03 22.34
C LEU A 178 2.61 3.62 22.28
N PRO A 179 2.81 4.76 21.59
CA PRO A 179 4.13 5.37 21.47
C PRO A 179 4.83 5.71 22.80
N ASP A 180 4.12 5.86 23.91
CA ASP A 180 4.70 6.07 25.24
C ASP A 180 5.01 4.78 25.99
N GLY A 181 4.74 3.63 25.36
CA GLY A 181 4.93 2.32 25.92
C GLY A 181 3.76 1.86 26.81
N GLU A 182 2.66 2.59 26.87
CA GLU A 182 1.43 2.10 27.50
C GLU A 182 0.86 0.93 26.71
N ILE A 183 0.46 -0.13 27.41
CA ILE A 183 -0.20 -1.31 26.80
C ILE A 183 -1.70 -1.15 27.01
N ILE A 184 -2.45 -1.21 25.93
CA ILE A 184 -3.91 -1.11 25.97
C ILE A 184 -4.57 -2.31 25.30
N ARG A 185 -5.79 -2.63 25.75
CA ARG A 185 -6.76 -3.48 25.03
C ARG A 185 -7.85 -2.57 24.48
N THR A 186 -8.11 -2.68 23.18
CA THR A 186 -9.05 -1.76 22.53
C THR A 186 -10.47 -1.95 23.02
N SER A 187 -10.89 -3.18 23.35
CA SER A 187 -12.19 -3.49 23.95
C SER A 187 -12.39 -2.91 25.36
N GLU A 188 -11.32 -2.65 26.10
CA GLU A 188 -11.34 -2.12 27.46
C GLU A 188 -11.12 -0.60 27.51
N THR A 189 -10.79 0.00 26.36
CA THR A 189 -10.42 1.41 26.26
C THR A 189 -11.66 2.23 25.89
N SER A 190 -12.07 3.16 26.76
CA SER A 190 -13.24 4.01 26.50
C SER A 190 -12.99 5.00 25.36
N GLU A 191 -14.05 5.36 24.64
CA GLU A 191 -14.00 6.45 23.65
C GLU A 191 -13.42 7.75 24.23
N GLU A 192 -13.64 8.00 25.52
CA GLU A 192 -13.17 9.18 26.23
C GLU A 192 -11.63 9.22 26.29
N TYR A 193 -10.94 8.08 26.31
CA TYR A 193 -9.49 7.99 26.25
C TYR A 193 -8.93 8.57 24.93
N PHE A 194 -9.62 8.32 23.82
CA PHE A 194 -9.28 8.85 22.51
C PHE A 194 -10.01 10.16 22.19
N SER A 195 -11.02 10.56 22.99
CA SER A 195 -11.76 11.80 22.78
C SER A 195 -10.86 13.00 23.03
N ILE A 196 -10.64 13.74 21.98
CA ILE A 196 -9.89 14.99 22.01
C ILE A 196 -10.93 16.09 22.01
N LYS A 197 -10.93 16.94 23.07
CA LYS A 197 -11.78 18.12 23.14
C LYS A 197 -11.71 18.88 21.81
N LYS A 198 -12.86 19.18 21.23
CA LYS A 198 -13.00 20.06 20.06
C LYS A 198 -12.40 21.44 20.39
N GLU A 199 -11.08 21.59 20.19
CA GLU A 199 -10.50 22.92 20.02
C GLU A 199 -10.61 23.28 18.53
N SER A 200 -11.58 24.15 18.29
CA SER A 200 -11.84 24.79 17.02
C SER A 200 -10.59 25.53 16.51
N ASN A 201 -10.36 25.49 15.20
CA ASN A 201 -9.51 26.39 14.40
C ASN A 201 -8.15 25.89 13.94
N VAL A 202 -8.05 24.74 13.27
CA VAL A 202 -6.77 24.42 12.62
C VAL A 202 -6.82 24.24 11.09
N PHE A 203 -7.95 24.13 10.43
CA PHE A 203 -7.92 24.07 8.95
C PHE A 203 -9.15 24.72 8.30
N LYS A 204 -9.00 25.98 7.90
CA LYS A 204 -9.78 26.57 6.79
C LYS A 204 -8.94 26.35 5.51
N GLY A 205 -9.26 25.33 4.75
CA GLY A 205 -8.73 25.08 3.41
C GLY A 205 -9.90 24.77 2.47
N ASP A 206 -9.88 25.36 1.30
CA ASP A 206 -10.91 25.32 0.25
C ASP A 206 -11.40 23.89 -0.06
N ASP A 207 -12.71 23.69 0.06
CA ASP A 207 -13.40 22.38 -0.05
C ASP A 207 -13.57 21.87 -1.50
N ASN A 208 -13.00 22.55 -2.51
CA ASN A 208 -13.29 22.27 -3.92
C ASN A 208 -12.33 21.33 -4.63
N PHE A 209 -11.40 20.66 -3.93
CA PHE A 209 -10.34 19.86 -4.60
C PHE A 209 -10.42 18.34 -4.35
N PHE A 210 -11.43 17.83 -3.63
CA PHE A 210 -11.50 16.41 -3.27
C PHE A 210 -12.76 15.76 -3.83
N TYR A 211 -12.60 15.03 -4.94
CA TYR A 211 -13.59 14.09 -5.43
C TYR A 211 -13.57 12.82 -4.55
N GLY A 212 -14.73 12.44 -4.06
CA GLY A 212 -15.06 11.07 -3.65
C GLY A 212 -14.47 10.61 -2.32
N ALA A 213 -14.81 11.27 -1.22
CA ALA A 213 -14.86 10.55 0.04
C ALA A 213 -16.05 9.58 -0.07
N SER A 214 -15.82 8.26 -0.10
CA SER A 214 -16.91 7.33 0.06
C SER A 214 -17.49 7.56 1.46
N GLU A 215 -18.76 7.95 1.53
CA GLU A 215 -19.50 8.12 2.79
C GLU A 215 -19.63 6.81 3.58
N ASN A 216 -19.10 5.71 3.05
CA ASN A 216 -19.26 4.34 3.52
C ASN A 216 -18.09 3.80 4.37
N LEU A 217 -17.00 4.54 4.55
CA LEU A 217 -16.05 4.22 5.61
C LEU A 217 -16.58 4.81 6.93
N VAL A 218 -17.58 4.17 7.49
CA VAL A 218 -17.98 4.39 8.87
C VAL A 218 -16.88 3.75 9.72
N TYR A 219 -15.84 4.53 10.02
CA TYR A 219 -15.07 4.25 11.23
C TYR A 219 -16.07 4.48 12.36
N SER A 220 -16.56 3.40 12.91
CA SER A 220 -17.33 3.40 14.15
C SER A 220 -16.50 4.12 15.21
N ASP A 221 -17.14 4.62 16.26
CA ASP A 221 -16.46 5.15 17.45
C ASP A 221 -15.69 4.02 18.20
N ASP A 222 -15.48 2.90 17.55
CA ASP A 222 -14.75 1.73 18.01
C ASP A 222 -13.24 1.99 17.98
N SER A 223 -12.64 1.96 19.16
CA SER A 223 -11.21 2.15 19.35
C SER A 223 -10.34 1.13 18.59
N THR A 224 -10.87 -0.06 18.31
CA THR A 224 -10.21 -1.12 17.52
C THR A 224 -9.93 -0.66 16.09
N GLN A 225 -10.91 -0.03 15.47
CA GLN A 225 -10.81 0.43 14.08
C GLN A 225 -9.78 1.57 13.89
N MET A 226 -9.37 2.27 14.96
CA MET A 226 -8.31 3.29 14.87
C MET A 226 -6.94 2.71 14.54
N PHE A 227 -6.69 1.44 14.89
CA PHE A 227 -5.40 0.77 14.67
C PHE A 227 -5.39 -0.10 13.41
N VAL A 228 -6.56 -0.51 12.91
CA VAL A 228 -6.69 -1.13 11.60
C VAL A 228 -6.31 -0.09 10.54
N ASP A 229 -5.58 -0.47 9.50
CA ASP A 229 -5.08 0.44 8.46
C ASP A 229 -4.11 1.55 8.98
N SER A 230 -3.69 1.50 10.24
CA SER A 230 -2.85 2.54 10.85
C SER A 230 -1.37 2.48 10.42
N ASN A 231 -0.96 1.45 9.67
CA ASN A 231 0.43 1.19 9.30
C ASN A 231 1.39 1.23 10.50
N GLY A 232 0.93 0.86 11.70
CA GLY A 232 1.74 0.91 12.92
C GLY A 232 2.21 2.31 13.33
N THR A 233 1.57 3.37 12.83
CA THR A 233 1.94 4.75 13.14
C THR A 233 1.37 5.25 14.47
N LEU A 234 0.29 4.65 14.94
CA LEU A 234 -0.42 5.03 16.16
C LEU A 234 -0.06 4.16 17.36
N GLY A 235 0.52 2.98 17.11
CA GLY A 235 0.94 2.01 18.11
C GLY A 235 1.44 0.74 17.42
N ILE A 236 2.05 -0.16 18.17
CA ILE A 236 2.48 -1.48 17.71
C ILE A 236 1.49 -2.52 18.21
N ILE A 237 0.82 -3.21 17.28
CA ILE A 237 -0.11 -4.30 17.59
C ILE A 237 0.72 -5.52 18.04
N THR A 238 0.41 -6.06 19.22
CA THR A 238 1.09 -7.23 19.79
C THR A 238 0.22 -8.46 19.82
N LYS A 239 -1.11 -8.31 20.00
CA LYS A 239 -2.08 -9.40 19.86
C LYS A 239 -3.29 -8.96 19.05
N VAL A 240 -3.92 -9.93 18.42
CA VAL A 240 -5.12 -9.75 17.60
C VAL A 240 -6.15 -10.79 17.99
N VAL A 241 -7.37 -10.36 18.21
CA VAL A 241 -8.54 -11.25 18.33
C VAL A 241 -9.30 -11.20 17.02
N LEU A 242 -9.39 -12.34 16.34
CA LEU A 242 -10.06 -12.50 15.05
C LEU A 242 -11.33 -13.31 15.18
N LYS A 243 -12.31 -13.03 14.33
CA LYS A 243 -13.44 -13.92 14.08
C LYS A 243 -12.93 -15.20 13.39
N ILE A 244 -13.46 -16.33 13.81
CA ILE A 244 -13.30 -17.62 13.12
C ILE A 244 -14.67 -18.16 12.73
N ILE A 245 -14.67 -19.06 11.75
CA ILE A 245 -15.88 -19.73 11.23
C ILE A 245 -15.66 -21.24 11.23
N PRO A 246 -16.73 -22.05 11.24
CA PRO A 246 -16.59 -23.50 11.03
C PRO A 246 -15.89 -23.78 9.71
N LEU A 247 -14.98 -24.75 9.71
CA LEU A 247 -14.34 -25.23 8.48
C LEU A 247 -15.41 -25.83 7.57
N ARG A 248 -15.44 -25.41 6.30
CA ARG A 248 -16.38 -25.84 5.28
C ARG A 248 -15.64 -26.28 4.02
N ASN A 249 -16.29 -27.10 3.21
CA ASN A 249 -15.79 -27.43 1.90
C ASN A 249 -15.81 -26.16 1.01
N ILE A 250 -14.76 -25.95 0.21
CA ILE A 250 -14.65 -24.87 -0.77
C ILE A 250 -14.46 -25.50 -2.15
N VAL A 251 -15.33 -25.13 -3.09
CA VAL A 251 -15.25 -25.60 -4.49
C VAL A 251 -15.04 -24.40 -5.39
N PRO A 252 -13.88 -24.30 -6.06
CA PRO A 252 -13.64 -23.27 -7.06
C PRO A 252 -14.33 -23.60 -8.37
N THR A 253 -14.69 -22.57 -9.10
CA THR A 253 -15.18 -22.62 -10.48
C THR A 253 -14.51 -21.52 -11.29
N THR A 254 -14.25 -21.77 -12.56
CA THR A 254 -13.70 -20.76 -13.46
C THR A 254 -14.59 -20.60 -14.66
N SER A 255 -14.87 -19.37 -15.04
CA SER A 255 -15.58 -19.04 -16.28
C SER A 255 -14.78 -18.05 -17.11
N SER A 256 -14.92 -18.14 -18.43
CA SER A 256 -14.22 -17.26 -19.36
C SER A 256 -15.17 -16.55 -20.34
N PHE A 257 -14.77 -15.36 -20.76
CA PHE A 257 -15.55 -14.47 -21.61
C PHE A 257 -14.70 -13.91 -22.75
N ARG A 258 -15.35 -13.50 -23.83
CA ARG A 258 -14.67 -12.99 -25.04
C ARG A 258 -14.44 -11.47 -25.03
N SER A 259 -15.06 -10.75 -24.09
CA SER A 259 -14.93 -9.29 -24.01
C SER A 259 -15.12 -8.80 -22.57
N GLN A 260 -14.56 -7.64 -22.30
CA GLN A 260 -14.60 -6.94 -21.02
C GLN A 260 -16.05 -6.70 -20.53
N ASN A 261 -16.89 -6.13 -21.36
CA ASN A 261 -18.28 -5.81 -21.01
C ASN A 261 -19.11 -7.06 -20.64
N LEU A 262 -18.86 -8.21 -21.29
CA LEU A 262 -19.50 -9.47 -20.93
C LEU A 262 -19.01 -9.98 -19.58
N MET A 263 -17.71 -9.88 -19.30
CA MET A 263 -17.13 -10.24 -18.01
C MET A 263 -17.67 -9.33 -16.89
N VAL A 264 -17.65 -8.01 -17.07
CA VAL A 264 -18.11 -7.06 -16.04
C VAL A 264 -19.61 -7.22 -15.76
N GLY A 265 -20.43 -7.38 -16.80
CA GLY A 265 -21.86 -7.67 -16.62
C GLY A 265 -22.09 -9.01 -15.88
N ALA A 266 -21.29 -10.04 -16.19
CA ALA A 266 -21.37 -11.31 -15.48
C ALA A 266 -20.96 -11.16 -14.00
N LEU A 267 -19.92 -10.38 -13.67
CA LEU A 267 -19.51 -10.12 -12.28
C LEU A 267 -20.65 -9.50 -11.46
N GLN A 268 -21.36 -8.50 -12.02
CA GLN A 268 -22.50 -7.86 -11.37
C GLN A 268 -23.63 -8.87 -11.10
N ASP A 269 -24.04 -9.61 -12.11
CA ASP A 269 -25.12 -10.60 -11.98
C ASP A 269 -24.72 -11.79 -11.10
N ILE A 270 -23.44 -12.22 -11.07
CA ILE A 270 -22.95 -13.26 -10.16
C ILE A 270 -23.09 -12.80 -8.70
N LEU A 271 -22.67 -11.57 -8.40
CA LEU A 271 -22.76 -11.03 -7.05
C LEU A 271 -24.21 -10.90 -6.56
N GLU A 272 -25.15 -10.57 -7.48
CA GLU A 272 -26.58 -10.49 -7.16
C GLU A 272 -27.24 -11.86 -7.00
N ALA A 273 -26.91 -12.81 -7.87
CA ALA A 273 -27.60 -14.11 -7.95
C ALA A 273 -27.04 -15.16 -6.99
N THR A 274 -25.77 -15.06 -6.62
CA THR A 274 -25.01 -16.05 -5.85
C THR A 274 -24.39 -15.49 -4.58
N ARG A 275 -23.80 -16.36 -3.77
CA ARG A 275 -23.07 -15.95 -2.55
C ARG A 275 -21.66 -16.55 -2.55
N PRO A 276 -20.76 -16.06 -3.41
CA PRO A 276 -19.42 -16.61 -3.50
C PRO A 276 -18.61 -16.29 -2.24
N PHE A 277 -17.80 -17.26 -1.83
CA PHE A 277 -16.75 -17.06 -0.83
C PHE A 277 -15.67 -16.10 -1.36
N TYR A 278 -15.29 -16.28 -2.64
CA TYR A 278 -14.31 -15.47 -3.34
C TYR A 278 -14.74 -15.24 -4.79
N LEU A 279 -14.69 -14.01 -5.24
CA LEU A 279 -14.98 -13.62 -6.62
C LEU A 279 -13.85 -12.73 -7.13
N HIS A 280 -13.13 -13.21 -8.13
CA HIS A 280 -11.93 -12.60 -8.68
C HIS A 280 -11.95 -12.63 -10.19
N PHE A 281 -11.32 -11.67 -10.86
CA PHE A 281 -11.18 -11.66 -12.31
C PHE A 281 -9.78 -11.25 -12.76
N ILE A 282 -9.41 -11.68 -13.96
CA ILE A 282 -8.26 -11.18 -14.72
C ILE A 282 -8.70 -10.72 -16.11
N THR A 283 -8.06 -9.67 -16.61
CA THR A 283 -8.33 -9.15 -17.96
C THR A 283 -7.50 -9.86 -19.03
N ASP A 284 -7.88 -9.63 -20.30
CA ASP A 284 -7.17 -10.17 -21.46
C ASP A 284 -5.68 -9.81 -21.51
N LYS A 285 -5.32 -8.61 -21.05
CA LYS A 285 -3.91 -8.19 -20.98
C LYS A 285 -3.12 -9.04 -19.97
N PHE A 286 -3.71 -9.30 -18.80
CA PHE A 286 -3.08 -10.19 -17.82
C PHE A 286 -2.98 -11.61 -18.37
N TYR A 287 -4.06 -12.12 -18.96
CA TYR A 287 -4.06 -13.44 -19.59
C TYR A 287 -2.98 -13.59 -20.67
N LYS A 288 -2.79 -12.58 -21.53
CA LYS A 288 -1.71 -12.56 -22.53
C LYS A 288 -0.34 -12.61 -21.90
N MET A 289 -0.11 -11.82 -20.84
CA MET A 289 1.16 -11.86 -20.09
C MET A 289 1.41 -13.21 -19.45
N LEU A 290 0.39 -13.87 -18.90
CA LEU A 290 0.51 -15.23 -18.37
C LEU A 290 0.89 -16.24 -19.46
N ARG A 291 0.37 -16.08 -20.68
CA ARG A 291 0.75 -16.92 -21.82
C ARG A 291 2.22 -16.75 -22.21
N GLU A 292 2.75 -15.55 -22.14
CA GLU A 292 4.16 -15.29 -22.44
C GLU A 292 5.14 -15.99 -21.46
N VAL A 293 4.66 -16.31 -20.26
CA VAL A 293 5.45 -17.01 -19.22
C VAL A 293 5.00 -18.45 -18.99
N ASP A 294 4.16 -19.00 -19.87
CA ASP A 294 3.63 -20.37 -19.80
C ASP A 294 2.86 -20.68 -18.47
N LEU A 295 2.13 -19.70 -17.96
CA LEU A 295 1.32 -19.80 -16.74
C LEU A 295 -0.17 -19.53 -16.96
N ALA A 296 -0.61 -19.30 -18.19
CA ALA A 296 -2.03 -19.10 -18.48
C ALA A 296 -2.79 -20.42 -18.46
N PRO A 297 -3.98 -20.47 -17.85
CA PRO A 297 -4.87 -21.61 -17.97
C PRO A 297 -5.36 -21.78 -19.42
N LEU A 298 -5.75 -22.99 -19.81
CA LEU A 298 -6.33 -23.26 -21.10
C LEU A 298 -7.83 -22.95 -21.08
N THR A 299 -8.21 -21.73 -21.41
CA THR A 299 -9.59 -21.23 -21.41
C THR A 299 -10.11 -20.90 -22.79
N THR A 300 -11.44 -20.85 -22.95
CA THR A 300 -12.12 -20.52 -24.20
C THR A 300 -12.10 -19.01 -24.50
N GLY A 301 -12.09 -18.19 -23.46
CA GLY A 301 -12.01 -16.72 -23.52
C GLY A 301 -10.77 -16.20 -22.82
N GLU A 302 -10.46 -14.91 -23.02
CA GLU A 302 -9.27 -14.26 -22.45
C GLU A 302 -9.60 -13.38 -21.20
N PHE A 303 -10.90 -13.18 -20.90
CA PHE A 303 -11.38 -12.52 -19.69
C PHE A 303 -11.89 -13.60 -18.73
N ILE A 304 -11.30 -13.74 -17.58
CA ILE A 304 -11.51 -14.89 -16.70
C ILE A 304 -12.11 -14.43 -15.37
N ILE A 305 -13.10 -15.18 -14.89
CA ILE A 305 -13.65 -15.04 -13.53
C ILE A 305 -13.38 -16.34 -12.79
N LEU A 306 -12.72 -16.23 -11.65
CA LEU A 306 -12.61 -17.27 -10.63
C LEU A 306 -13.68 -17.00 -9.57
N CYS A 307 -14.55 -17.97 -9.32
CA CYS A 307 -15.60 -17.93 -8.32
C CYS A 307 -15.52 -19.16 -7.43
N ALA A 308 -15.30 -19.01 -6.12
CA ALA A 308 -15.27 -20.10 -5.19
C ALA A 308 -16.48 -20.05 -4.26
N PHE A 309 -17.11 -21.19 -4.04
CA PHE A 309 -18.25 -21.35 -3.12
C PHE A 309 -17.86 -22.22 -1.93
N GLU A 310 -18.39 -21.88 -0.76
CA GLU A 310 -18.21 -22.66 0.45
C GLU A 310 -19.55 -23.14 1.01
N GLY A 311 -19.59 -24.33 1.56
CA GLY A 311 -20.80 -24.89 2.18
C GLY A 311 -20.82 -26.40 2.19
N THR A 312 -22.03 -26.95 2.34
CA THR A 312 -22.31 -28.36 2.06
C THR A 312 -22.37 -28.62 0.55
N ASP A 313 -22.24 -29.86 0.13
CA ASP A 313 -22.26 -30.22 -1.29
C ASP A 313 -23.55 -29.75 -1.99
N ASP A 314 -24.70 -29.84 -1.30
CA ASP A 314 -26.01 -29.41 -1.83
C ASP A 314 -26.07 -27.86 -1.95
N GLU A 315 -25.55 -27.12 -0.95
CA GLU A 315 -25.48 -25.66 -0.98
C GLU A 315 -24.59 -25.19 -2.15
N ILE A 316 -23.41 -25.79 -2.28
CA ILE A 316 -22.44 -25.46 -3.35
C ILE A 316 -23.03 -25.79 -4.72
N ALA A 317 -23.66 -26.97 -4.89
CA ALA A 317 -24.28 -27.35 -6.14
C ALA A 317 -25.38 -26.37 -6.58
N ALA A 318 -26.20 -25.89 -5.63
CA ALA A 318 -27.23 -24.89 -5.90
C ALA A 318 -26.64 -23.53 -6.35
N GLU A 319 -25.55 -23.10 -5.74
CA GLU A 319 -24.86 -21.86 -6.14
C GLU A 319 -24.20 -22.00 -7.53
N ILE A 320 -23.59 -23.15 -7.83
CA ILE A 320 -22.99 -23.43 -9.15
C ILE A 320 -24.08 -23.45 -10.25
N GLU A 321 -25.27 -23.97 -10.00
CA GLU A 321 -26.36 -23.93 -10.97
C GLU A 321 -26.80 -22.48 -11.28
N LYS A 322 -26.88 -21.61 -10.28
CA LYS A 322 -27.15 -20.19 -10.50
C LYS A 322 -26.03 -19.54 -11.32
N LEU A 323 -24.76 -19.84 -10.98
CA LEU A 323 -23.59 -19.37 -11.75
C LEU A 323 -23.67 -19.77 -13.22
N LYS A 324 -24.02 -21.05 -13.53
CA LYS A 324 -24.19 -21.53 -14.91
C LYS A 324 -25.20 -20.70 -15.70
N HIS A 325 -26.32 -20.32 -15.08
CA HIS A 325 -27.33 -19.49 -15.70
C HIS A 325 -26.79 -18.09 -16.02
N VAL A 326 -26.05 -17.47 -15.09
CA VAL A 326 -25.44 -16.16 -15.33
C VAL A 326 -24.39 -16.26 -16.45
N VAL A 327 -23.44 -17.20 -16.36
CA VAL A 327 -22.38 -17.38 -17.36
C VAL A 327 -22.99 -17.58 -18.76
N SER A 328 -24.04 -18.41 -18.89
CA SER A 328 -24.72 -18.63 -20.16
C SER A 328 -25.40 -17.36 -20.72
N ARG A 329 -26.00 -16.52 -19.85
CA ARG A 329 -26.62 -15.24 -20.24
C ARG A 329 -25.62 -14.31 -20.92
N TYR A 330 -24.38 -14.29 -20.44
CA TYR A 330 -23.30 -13.47 -20.98
C TYR A 330 -22.45 -14.21 -22.03
N SER A 331 -22.96 -15.32 -22.59
CA SER A 331 -22.25 -16.11 -23.59
C SER A 331 -20.83 -16.54 -23.16
N GLY A 332 -20.64 -16.68 -21.86
CA GLY A 332 -19.42 -17.20 -21.27
C GLY A 332 -19.36 -18.74 -21.32
N THR A 333 -18.19 -19.27 -21.04
CA THR A 333 -17.95 -20.71 -20.90
C THR A 333 -17.58 -21.02 -19.45
N LEU A 334 -18.27 -21.97 -18.83
CA LEU A 334 -17.80 -22.55 -17.59
C LEU A 334 -16.69 -23.55 -17.95
N GLU A 335 -15.49 -23.30 -17.45
CA GLU A 335 -14.30 -24.08 -17.78
C GLU A 335 -14.26 -25.40 -17.00
N SER A 336 -13.26 -26.25 -17.28
CA SER A 336 -13.09 -27.53 -16.60
C SER A 336 -12.70 -27.36 -15.13
N GLU A 337 -12.93 -28.41 -14.34
CA GLU A 337 -12.50 -28.49 -12.94
C GLU A 337 -10.98 -28.31 -12.82
N GLU A 338 -10.21 -28.90 -13.72
CA GLU A 338 -8.75 -28.74 -13.76
C GLU A 338 -8.31 -27.29 -13.87
N VAL A 339 -8.99 -26.49 -14.70
CA VAL A 339 -8.74 -25.05 -14.83
C VAL A 339 -9.12 -24.30 -13.55
N ALA A 340 -10.24 -24.67 -12.93
CA ALA A 340 -10.69 -24.05 -11.68
C ALA A 340 -9.73 -24.34 -10.52
N GLU A 341 -9.28 -25.57 -10.37
CA GLU A 341 -8.28 -25.96 -9.36
C GLU A 341 -6.93 -25.28 -9.58
N HIS A 342 -6.50 -25.16 -10.85
CA HIS A 342 -5.28 -24.43 -11.20
C HIS A 342 -5.37 -22.96 -10.74
N GLU A 343 -6.41 -22.23 -11.13
CA GLU A 343 -6.57 -20.81 -10.76
C GLU A 343 -6.77 -20.64 -9.24
N TRP A 344 -7.42 -21.60 -8.57
CA TRP A 344 -7.54 -21.60 -7.12
C TRP A 344 -6.18 -21.80 -6.43
N ALA A 345 -5.34 -22.68 -6.93
CA ALA A 345 -3.98 -22.88 -6.42
C ALA A 345 -3.12 -21.62 -6.58
N GLU A 346 -3.28 -20.91 -7.68
CA GLU A 346 -2.54 -19.69 -8.02
C GLU A 346 -3.01 -18.44 -7.23
N ARG A 347 -4.10 -18.51 -6.44
CA ARG A 347 -4.63 -17.36 -5.67
C ARG A 347 -3.63 -16.70 -4.71
N PHE A 348 -2.55 -17.38 -4.37
CA PHE A 348 -1.47 -16.86 -3.53
C PHE A 348 -0.33 -16.22 -4.32
N TYR A 349 -0.40 -16.22 -5.66
CA TYR A 349 0.68 -15.78 -6.53
C TYR A 349 0.26 -14.68 -7.52
N PRO A 350 -0.29 -13.54 -7.05
CA PRO A 350 -0.70 -12.45 -7.96
C PRO A 350 0.47 -11.90 -8.77
N MET A 351 1.71 -12.06 -8.28
CA MET A 351 2.93 -11.60 -8.94
C MET A 351 3.51 -12.61 -9.95
N ARG A 352 2.78 -13.63 -10.41
CA ARG A 352 3.27 -14.68 -11.33
C ARG A 352 3.83 -14.13 -12.65
N ILE A 353 3.36 -12.97 -13.11
CA ILE A 353 3.91 -12.27 -14.29
C ILE A 353 5.26 -11.59 -14.05
N LYS A 354 5.81 -11.60 -12.84
CA LYS A 354 7.16 -11.06 -12.56
C LYS A 354 8.27 -11.70 -13.40
N ARG A 355 8.01 -12.89 -13.97
CA ARG A 355 8.92 -13.54 -14.92
C ARG A 355 9.16 -12.74 -16.21
N LEU A 356 8.28 -11.79 -16.57
CA LEU A 356 8.44 -10.91 -17.73
C LEU A 356 9.46 -9.80 -17.51
N GLY A 357 9.79 -9.47 -16.26
CA GLY A 357 10.75 -8.42 -15.97
C GLY A 357 11.41 -8.62 -14.60
N PRO A 358 12.51 -7.95 -14.32
CA PRO A 358 13.18 -8.06 -13.02
C PRO A 358 12.33 -7.46 -11.87
N SER A 359 11.44 -6.50 -12.19
CA SER A 359 10.59 -5.80 -11.23
C SER A 359 9.16 -5.68 -11.72
N LEU A 360 8.24 -5.53 -10.78
CA LEU A 360 6.86 -5.11 -11.02
C LEU A 360 6.61 -3.83 -10.23
N ALA A 361 6.01 -2.83 -10.86
CA ALA A 361 5.47 -1.67 -10.17
C ALA A 361 3.97 -1.90 -9.92
N PRO A 362 3.53 -2.15 -8.67
CA PRO A 362 2.14 -2.36 -8.36
C PRO A 362 1.40 -1.05 -8.16
N SER A 363 0.09 -1.07 -8.42
CA SER A 363 -0.84 -0.06 -7.93
C SER A 363 -2.18 -0.70 -7.66
N GLU A 364 -2.76 -0.37 -6.51
CA GLU A 364 -4.07 -0.92 -6.10
C GLU A 364 -5.04 0.21 -5.77
N VAL A 365 -6.28 0.01 -6.20
CA VAL A 365 -7.35 0.97 -5.99
C VAL A 365 -8.68 0.23 -5.80
N TYR A 366 -9.50 0.68 -4.87
CA TYR A 366 -10.90 0.28 -4.86
C TYR A 366 -11.69 1.09 -5.87
N VAL A 367 -12.53 0.43 -6.65
CA VAL A 367 -13.45 1.04 -7.61
C VAL A 367 -14.84 0.43 -7.40
N PRO A 368 -15.93 1.22 -7.38
CA PRO A 368 -17.28 0.65 -7.37
C PRO A 368 -17.48 -0.29 -8.56
N LEU A 369 -18.09 -1.46 -8.35
CA LEU A 369 -18.30 -2.46 -9.39
C LEU A 369 -19.08 -1.89 -10.59
N ASP A 370 -20.05 -1.00 -10.35
CA ASP A 370 -20.83 -0.31 -11.39
C ASP A 370 -19.98 0.57 -12.30
N ASN A 371 -18.83 1.03 -11.82
CA ASN A 371 -17.92 1.89 -12.56
C ASN A 371 -16.71 1.13 -13.13
N LEU A 372 -16.62 -0.18 -12.91
CA LEU A 372 -15.46 -1.00 -13.28
C LEU A 372 -15.21 -0.99 -14.80
N ASP A 373 -16.25 -1.15 -15.62
CA ASP A 373 -16.12 -1.18 -17.09
C ASP A 373 -15.51 0.13 -17.60
N GLY A 374 -16.09 1.26 -17.21
CA GLY A 374 -15.56 2.58 -17.57
C GLY A 374 -14.16 2.86 -17.00
N TYR A 375 -13.82 2.30 -15.83
CA TYR A 375 -12.47 2.39 -15.28
C TYR A 375 -11.47 1.61 -16.14
N ILE A 376 -11.77 0.37 -16.52
CA ILE A 376 -10.88 -0.45 -17.36
C ILE A 376 -10.69 0.20 -18.74
N ASP A 377 -11.76 0.74 -19.36
CA ASP A 377 -11.67 1.48 -20.62
C ASP A 377 -10.74 2.69 -20.50
N HIS A 378 -10.89 3.47 -19.44
CA HIS A 378 -10.05 4.64 -19.18
C HIS A 378 -8.57 4.24 -18.94
N MET A 379 -8.34 3.14 -18.22
CA MET A 379 -6.99 2.56 -18.05
C MET A 379 -6.39 2.17 -19.41
N ASN A 380 -7.15 1.47 -20.26
CA ASN A 380 -6.72 1.05 -21.58
C ASN A 380 -6.40 2.23 -22.50
N GLU A 381 -7.18 3.31 -22.46
CA GLU A 381 -6.91 4.53 -23.22
C GLU A 381 -5.70 5.29 -22.69
N HIS A 382 -5.60 5.45 -21.36
CA HIS A 382 -4.54 6.22 -20.72
C HIS A 382 -3.17 5.58 -20.88
N PHE A 383 -3.11 4.25 -20.76
CA PHE A 383 -1.88 3.44 -20.85
C PHE A 383 -1.78 2.64 -22.16
N LYS A 384 -2.38 3.15 -23.27
CA LYS A 384 -2.45 2.44 -24.56
C LYS A 384 -1.10 2.05 -25.15
N SER A 385 -0.04 2.79 -24.81
CA SER A 385 1.35 2.52 -25.26
C SER A 385 2.18 1.74 -24.25
N GLU A 386 1.57 1.25 -23.19
CA GLU A 386 2.27 0.59 -22.09
C GLU A 386 1.72 -0.81 -21.86
N ASP A 387 2.62 -1.73 -21.49
CA ASP A 387 2.23 -3.06 -21.08
C ASP A 387 1.84 -3.02 -19.60
N PHE A 388 0.63 -3.44 -19.29
CA PHE A 388 0.16 -3.61 -17.93
C PHE A 388 -0.82 -4.78 -17.83
N ALA A 389 -0.83 -5.43 -16.69
CA ALA A 389 -1.82 -6.43 -16.32
C ALA A 389 -2.79 -5.83 -15.31
N LEU A 390 -4.07 -6.26 -15.37
CA LEU A 390 -5.11 -5.83 -14.46
C LEU A 390 -5.91 -7.05 -14.00
N GLU A 391 -6.03 -7.19 -12.71
CA GLU A 391 -6.85 -8.17 -12.02
C GLU A 391 -7.63 -7.50 -10.89
N GLY A 392 -8.62 -8.18 -10.32
CA GLY A 392 -9.33 -7.62 -9.19
C GLY A 392 -10.19 -8.62 -8.45
N ALA A 393 -10.43 -8.37 -7.17
CA ALA A 393 -11.33 -9.14 -6.31
C ALA A 393 -12.50 -8.26 -5.84
N ILE A 394 -13.70 -8.84 -5.89
CA ILE A 394 -14.92 -8.16 -5.46
C ILE A 394 -15.06 -8.29 -3.94
N THR A 395 -15.44 -7.21 -3.27
CA THR A 395 -15.71 -7.19 -1.83
C THR A 395 -17.21 -7.33 -1.54
N ASP A 396 -17.55 -7.59 -0.29
CA ASP A 396 -18.93 -7.64 0.22
C ASP A 396 -19.72 -6.33 0.03
N ARG A 397 -19.00 -5.20 -0.17
CA ARG A 397 -19.59 -3.87 -0.36
C ARG A 397 -19.85 -3.51 -1.82
N GLY A 398 -19.62 -4.46 -2.74
CA GLY A 398 -19.72 -4.17 -4.18
C GLY A 398 -18.63 -3.24 -4.70
N GLU A 399 -17.53 -3.09 -3.96
CA GLU A 399 -16.29 -2.49 -4.45
C GLU A 399 -15.39 -3.57 -5.04
N VAL A 400 -14.56 -3.19 -5.96
CA VAL A 400 -13.54 -4.04 -6.57
C VAL A 400 -12.16 -3.57 -6.11
N ALA A 401 -11.43 -4.41 -5.43
CA ALA A 401 -10.00 -4.19 -5.19
C ALA A 401 -9.24 -4.52 -6.47
N VAL A 402 -8.97 -3.50 -7.28
CA VAL A 402 -8.27 -3.64 -8.56
C VAL A 402 -6.78 -3.51 -8.35
N LEU A 403 -6.04 -4.54 -8.75
CA LEU A 403 -4.59 -4.59 -8.73
C LEU A 403 -4.05 -4.44 -10.16
N THR A 404 -3.19 -3.47 -10.37
CA THR A 404 -2.54 -3.21 -11.65
C THR A 404 -1.05 -3.47 -11.53
N TRP A 405 -0.49 -4.21 -12.48
CA TRP A 405 0.91 -4.56 -12.55
C TRP A 405 1.56 -3.95 -13.80
N PHE A 406 2.66 -3.25 -13.62
CA PHE A 406 3.51 -2.78 -14.71
C PHE A 406 4.84 -3.54 -14.65
N PRO A 407 5.15 -4.42 -15.61
CA PRO A 407 6.49 -4.97 -15.76
C PRO A 407 7.50 -3.84 -15.97
N ASP A 408 8.58 -3.83 -15.21
CA ASP A 408 9.58 -2.75 -15.24
C ASP A 408 10.97 -3.29 -14.88
N ASP A 409 11.99 -2.42 -14.94
CA ASP A 409 13.37 -2.74 -14.61
C ASP A 409 13.95 -1.67 -13.68
N GLU A 410 14.02 -1.99 -12.39
CA GLU A 410 14.53 -1.07 -11.33
C GLU A 410 16.01 -0.70 -11.53
N ARG A 411 16.78 -1.46 -12.32
CA ARG A 411 18.18 -1.15 -12.67
C ARG A 411 18.26 0.06 -13.61
N LYS A 412 17.20 0.34 -14.36
CA LYS A 412 17.06 1.50 -15.24
C LYS A 412 16.53 2.70 -14.45
N LYS A 413 17.37 3.30 -13.60
CA LYS A 413 17.01 4.30 -12.58
C LYS A 413 16.03 5.38 -13.05
N ILE A 414 16.22 5.96 -14.23
CA ILE A 414 15.35 7.05 -14.75
C ILE A 414 14.03 6.48 -15.28
N SER A 415 14.07 5.42 -16.08
CA SER A 415 12.87 4.77 -16.61
C SER A 415 11.98 4.27 -15.47
N PHE A 416 12.56 3.62 -14.47
CA PHE A 416 11.84 3.12 -13.31
C PHE A 416 11.23 4.25 -12.46
N LEU A 417 11.97 5.35 -12.27
CA LEU A 417 11.43 6.55 -11.61
C LEU A 417 10.22 7.13 -12.36
N MET A 418 10.29 7.19 -13.68
CA MET A 418 9.17 7.63 -14.52
C MET A 418 8.02 6.63 -14.47
N GLY A 419 8.33 5.34 -14.48
CA GLY A 419 7.38 4.24 -14.31
C GLY A 419 6.59 4.32 -13.01
N TRP A 420 7.22 4.77 -11.94
CA TRP A 420 6.57 4.95 -10.65
C TRP A 420 5.42 5.97 -10.66
N TYR A 421 5.47 6.99 -11.53
CA TYR A 421 4.35 7.91 -11.72
C TYR A 421 3.09 7.21 -12.25
N ARG A 422 3.23 6.07 -12.94
CA ARG A 422 2.11 5.23 -13.40
C ARG A 422 1.23 4.79 -12.23
N SER A 423 1.86 4.36 -11.13
CA SER A 423 1.12 3.95 -9.93
C SER A 423 0.26 5.09 -9.37
N LEU A 424 0.75 6.34 -9.41
CA LEU A 424 -0.04 7.50 -8.99
C LEU A 424 -1.17 7.83 -9.96
N ASP A 425 -0.92 7.67 -11.27
CA ASP A 425 -1.97 7.87 -12.28
C ASP A 425 -3.10 6.85 -12.15
N VAL A 426 -2.79 5.58 -11.85
CA VAL A 426 -3.80 4.53 -11.56
C VAL A 426 -4.72 4.96 -10.42
N ILE A 427 -4.14 5.44 -9.29
CA ILE A 427 -4.95 5.90 -8.16
C ILE A 427 -5.81 7.11 -8.55
N ASN A 428 -5.22 8.08 -9.27
CA ASN A 428 -5.97 9.25 -9.73
C ASN A 428 -7.10 8.88 -10.70
N LEU A 429 -6.92 7.85 -11.53
CA LEU A 429 -7.98 7.32 -12.39
C LEU A 429 -9.07 6.65 -11.56
N GLY A 430 -8.69 5.82 -10.58
CA GLY A 430 -9.64 5.21 -9.65
C GLY A 430 -10.49 6.24 -8.91
N LEU A 431 -9.87 7.30 -8.38
CA LEU A 431 -10.58 8.40 -7.72
C LEU A 431 -11.60 9.09 -8.66
N LYS A 432 -11.31 9.24 -9.96
CA LYS A 432 -12.25 9.80 -10.95
C LYS A 432 -13.46 8.90 -11.21
N HIS A 433 -13.33 7.60 -10.96
CA HIS A 433 -14.40 6.62 -11.06
C HIS A 433 -15.10 6.35 -9.72
N GLY A 434 -14.97 7.27 -8.75
CA GLY A 434 -15.60 7.14 -7.42
C GLY A 434 -14.90 6.16 -6.49
N GLY A 435 -13.68 5.77 -6.82
CA GLY A 435 -12.88 4.85 -6.03
C GLY A 435 -12.02 5.54 -4.97
N ARG A 436 -11.17 4.73 -4.32
CA ARG A 436 -10.20 5.19 -3.31
C ARG A 436 -8.91 4.34 -3.37
N ALA A 437 -7.80 4.83 -2.84
CA ALA A 437 -6.60 4.02 -2.72
C ALA A 437 -6.88 2.74 -1.92
N TYR A 438 -6.24 1.62 -2.26
CA TYR A 438 -6.37 0.35 -1.54
C TYR A 438 -5.68 0.40 -0.18
N SER A 439 -4.45 0.87 -0.13
CA SER A 439 -3.65 1.01 1.08
C SER A 439 -2.78 2.27 1.02
N ILE A 440 -2.36 2.76 2.16
CA ILE A 440 -1.62 4.02 2.22
C ILE A 440 -0.11 3.81 2.20
N GLY A 441 0.49 3.30 3.24
CA GLY A 441 1.93 3.21 3.36
C GLY A 441 2.66 4.54 3.08
N MET A 442 3.91 4.47 2.65
CA MET A 442 4.68 5.65 2.28
C MET A 442 4.26 6.21 0.92
N TRP A 443 3.98 5.33 -0.05
CA TRP A 443 3.71 5.71 -1.44
C TRP A 443 2.46 6.54 -1.61
N ASN A 444 1.41 6.16 -0.91
CA ASN A 444 0.08 6.75 -1.02
C ASN A 444 -0.22 7.76 0.10
N ALA A 445 0.77 8.12 0.92
CA ALA A 445 0.60 9.05 2.04
C ALA A 445 -0.03 10.40 1.63
N ALA A 446 0.15 10.83 0.38
CA ALA A 446 -0.50 12.03 -0.16
C ALA A 446 -2.03 11.88 -0.29
N HIS A 447 -2.55 10.65 -0.33
CA HIS A 447 -3.97 10.33 -0.44
C HIS A 447 -4.62 10.00 0.91
N SER A 448 -3.87 10.06 2.03
CA SER A 448 -4.38 9.68 3.37
C SER A 448 -5.67 10.40 3.73
N ARG A 449 -5.76 11.70 3.47
CA ARG A 449 -6.97 12.47 3.79
C ARG A 449 -8.20 12.04 2.99
N SER A 450 -8.01 11.67 1.72
CA SER A 450 -9.07 11.12 0.87
C SER A 450 -9.45 9.71 1.30
N PHE A 451 -8.46 8.90 1.69
CA PHE A 451 -8.63 7.52 2.13
C PHE A 451 -9.44 7.41 3.42
N TYR A 452 -9.03 8.12 4.48
CA TYR A 452 -9.71 8.09 5.79
C TYR A 452 -10.96 8.98 5.86
N GLY A 453 -11.14 9.88 4.89
CA GLY A 453 -12.08 10.99 5.01
C GLY A 453 -11.57 12.09 5.96
N LYS A 454 -12.13 13.30 5.81
CA LYS A 454 -11.66 14.52 6.52
C LYS A 454 -11.72 14.37 8.04
N GLU A 455 -12.82 13.84 8.56
CA GLU A 455 -13.08 13.75 10.00
C GLU A 455 -12.17 12.70 10.67
N ASN A 456 -12.12 11.49 10.11
CA ASN A 456 -11.28 10.43 10.67
C ASN A 456 -9.79 10.75 10.55
N TYR A 457 -9.36 11.35 9.43
CA TYR A 457 -7.97 11.83 9.30
C TYR A 457 -7.63 12.88 10.36
N ALA A 458 -8.56 13.76 10.71
CA ALA A 458 -8.35 14.71 11.80
C ALA A 458 -8.23 14.00 13.16
N LYS A 459 -9.09 13.00 13.45
CA LYS A 459 -9.05 12.21 14.70
C LYS A 459 -7.69 11.49 14.84
N ILE A 460 -7.26 10.74 13.82
CA ILE A 460 -5.97 10.02 13.88
C ILE A 460 -4.77 10.96 13.93
N THR A 461 -4.84 12.13 13.27
CA THR A 461 -3.77 13.15 13.34
C THR A 461 -3.66 13.73 14.75
N GLN A 462 -4.77 13.99 15.41
CA GLN A 462 -4.79 14.49 16.79
C GLN A 462 -4.23 13.43 17.75
N LEU A 463 -4.64 12.16 17.60
CA LEU A 463 -4.08 11.06 18.40
C LEU A 463 -2.56 10.97 18.21
N LYS A 464 -2.07 11.01 16.97
CA LYS A 464 -0.64 11.02 16.67
C LYS A 464 0.08 12.18 17.35
N GLN A 465 -0.48 13.38 17.31
CA GLN A 465 0.10 14.56 17.99
C GLN A 465 0.11 14.44 19.51
N LYS A 466 -0.92 13.80 20.09
CA LYS A 466 -1.00 13.56 21.54
C LYS A 466 0.03 12.55 22.01
N THR A 467 0.15 11.42 21.32
CA THR A 467 0.97 10.28 21.76
C THR A 467 2.41 10.31 21.24
N ASP A 468 2.60 10.83 20.02
CA ASP A 468 3.88 10.87 19.31
C ASP A 468 4.10 12.20 18.58
N LYS A 469 4.10 13.32 19.30
CA LYS A 469 4.26 14.68 18.73
C LYS A 469 5.50 14.84 17.85
N LYS A 470 6.57 14.10 18.12
CA LYS A 470 7.85 14.19 17.39
C LYS A 470 7.90 13.21 16.21
N GLY A 471 6.90 12.34 16.06
CA GLY A 471 6.79 11.40 14.96
C GLY A 471 7.95 10.40 14.91
N TYR A 472 8.34 9.80 16.04
CA TYR A 472 9.42 8.82 16.05
C TYR A 472 8.95 7.42 15.64
N LEU A 473 7.64 7.09 15.84
CA LEU A 473 7.06 5.80 15.49
C LEU A 473 6.54 5.82 14.04
N ASN A 474 7.09 4.99 13.21
CA ASN A 474 6.78 4.75 11.79
C ASN A 474 6.45 6.01 10.98
N SER A 475 7.38 6.95 10.99
CA SER A 475 7.26 8.24 10.30
C SER A 475 7.07 8.08 8.80
N HIS A 476 6.41 9.07 8.17
CA HIS A 476 6.25 9.22 6.72
C HIS A 476 5.36 8.17 6.04
N LYS A 477 4.48 7.50 6.79
CA LYS A 477 3.54 6.53 6.22
C LYS A 477 2.17 7.16 5.93
N ILE A 478 1.33 7.30 6.92
CA ILE A 478 0.00 7.92 6.80
C ILE A 478 0.12 9.45 6.83
N PHE A 479 0.91 9.93 7.78
CA PHE A 479 1.14 11.37 7.94
C PHE A 479 2.26 11.75 6.99
N ALA A 480 1.89 12.33 5.83
CA ALA A 480 2.84 12.80 4.86
C ALA A 480 3.84 13.74 5.55
N GLY A 481 4.99 13.20 5.89
CA GLY A 481 6.07 13.99 6.46
C GLY A 481 6.62 14.94 5.40
N PRO A 482 7.32 16.00 5.82
CA PRO A 482 7.97 16.95 4.90
C PRO A 482 8.82 16.25 3.84
N LEU A 483 9.32 15.04 4.11
CA LEU A 483 10.28 14.34 3.25
C LEU A 483 9.68 13.84 1.93
N VAL A 484 8.55 13.13 1.95
CA VAL A 484 7.93 12.61 0.70
C VAL A 484 7.41 13.76 -0.15
N LEU A 485 6.92 14.81 0.49
CA LEU A 485 6.49 16.03 -0.17
C LEU A 485 7.68 16.83 -0.69
N SER A 486 8.74 16.94 0.11
CA SER A 486 9.97 17.63 -0.23
C SER A 486 10.68 16.97 -1.41
N ILE A 487 10.71 15.63 -1.54
CA ILE A 487 11.31 14.95 -2.68
C ILE A 487 10.60 15.30 -3.99
N ARG A 488 9.26 15.26 -4.01
CA ARG A 488 8.49 15.65 -5.20
C ARG A 488 8.72 17.13 -5.55
N MET A 489 8.72 18.00 -4.54
CA MET A 489 9.01 19.42 -4.69
C MET A 489 10.43 19.66 -5.15
N ASN A 490 11.40 19.04 -4.51
CA ASN A 490 12.81 19.23 -4.82
C ASN A 490 13.11 18.80 -6.25
N ILE A 491 12.62 17.63 -6.69
CA ILE A 491 12.79 17.18 -8.07
C ILE A 491 12.16 18.18 -9.05
N LEU A 492 10.94 18.63 -8.78
CA LEU A 492 10.25 19.60 -9.64
C LEU A 492 10.99 20.96 -9.69
N ILE A 493 11.38 21.50 -8.54
CA ILE A 493 12.11 22.79 -8.47
C ILE A 493 13.50 22.66 -9.10
N MET A 494 14.19 21.55 -8.89
CA MET A 494 15.48 21.26 -9.52
C MET A 494 15.35 21.21 -11.05
N LEU A 495 14.32 20.54 -11.58
CA LEU A 495 14.06 20.49 -13.01
C LEU A 495 13.69 21.86 -13.58
N ILE A 496 12.83 22.62 -12.89
CA ILE A 496 12.46 23.99 -13.30
C ILE A 496 13.70 24.90 -13.26
N ALA A 497 14.47 24.87 -12.20
CA ALA A 497 15.68 25.69 -12.07
C ALA A 497 16.73 25.31 -13.14
N GLY A 498 16.88 23.99 -13.42
CA GLY A 498 17.72 23.49 -14.48
C GLY A 498 17.32 24.01 -15.88
N LEU A 499 16.04 24.08 -16.17
CA LEU A 499 15.52 24.59 -17.45
C LEU A 499 15.56 26.10 -17.53
N VAL A 500 15.31 26.83 -16.43
CA VAL A 500 15.24 28.28 -16.40
C VAL A 500 16.64 28.91 -16.41
N ALA A 501 17.61 28.31 -15.71
CA ALA A 501 18.95 28.86 -15.61
C ALA A 501 19.63 29.16 -16.98
N PRO A 502 19.67 28.20 -17.93
CA PRO A 502 20.25 28.47 -19.25
C PRO A 502 19.49 29.56 -20.02
N ILE A 503 18.18 29.64 -19.88
CA ILE A 503 17.33 30.64 -20.52
C ILE A 503 17.64 32.05 -19.95
N VAL A 504 17.70 32.15 -18.63
CA VAL A 504 18.03 33.43 -17.94
C VAL A 504 19.41 33.91 -18.34
N ILE A 505 20.40 33.02 -18.40
CA ILE A 505 21.77 33.37 -18.81
C ILE A 505 21.80 33.81 -20.28
N TRP A 506 21.07 33.12 -21.16
CA TRP A 506 20.98 33.49 -22.57
C TRP A 506 20.32 34.86 -22.77
N VAL A 507 19.21 35.13 -22.06
CA VAL A 507 18.51 36.44 -22.08
C VAL A 507 19.41 37.54 -21.50
N ALA A 508 20.07 37.30 -20.38
CA ALA A 508 20.99 38.27 -19.76
C ALA A 508 22.15 38.64 -20.68
N ARG A 509 22.68 37.68 -21.45
CA ARG A 509 23.69 37.93 -22.48
C ARG A 509 23.17 38.82 -23.59
N LEU A 510 21.92 38.70 -24.02
CA LEU A 510 21.32 39.53 -25.04
C LEU A 510 21.09 40.97 -24.56
N LEU A 511 20.74 41.13 -23.28
CA LEU A 511 20.41 42.44 -22.69
C LEU A 511 21.65 43.23 -22.24
N VAL A 512 22.73 42.56 -21.83
CA VAL A 512 23.94 43.21 -21.30
C VAL A 512 25.21 42.57 -21.87
N PRO A 513 25.44 42.64 -23.19
CA PRO A 513 26.56 41.93 -23.83
C PRO A 513 27.93 42.37 -23.31
N SER A 514 28.10 43.64 -22.97
CA SER A 514 29.37 44.22 -22.53
C SER A 514 29.82 43.71 -21.15
N ILE A 515 28.91 43.45 -20.24
CA ILE A 515 29.23 42.91 -18.91
C ILE A 515 29.61 41.43 -19.03
N PHE A 516 28.89 40.65 -19.83
CA PHE A 516 29.17 39.25 -20.01
C PHE A 516 30.51 38.96 -20.71
N LEU A 517 30.84 39.72 -21.73
CA LEU A 517 32.11 39.57 -22.47
C LEU A 517 33.33 39.98 -21.67
N ALA A 518 33.20 40.97 -20.78
CA ALA A 518 34.34 41.52 -20.05
C ALA A 518 34.67 40.76 -18.75
N TYR A 519 33.66 40.21 -18.05
CA TYR A 519 33.86 39.67 -16.70
C TYR A 519 33.64 38.17 -16.58
N VAL A 520 32.89 37.51 -17.50
CA VAL A 520 32.56 36.09 -17.42
C VAL A 520 32.56 35.44 -18.81
N PRO A 521 33.70 35.44 -19.53
CA PRO A 521 33.76 34.97 -20.91
C PRO A 521 33.48 33.49 -21.10
N TRP A 522 33.51 32.70 -20.03
CA TRP A 522 33.21 31.27 -20.03
C TRP A 522 31.75 30.93 -19.71
N ILE A 523 30.92 31.93 -19.35
CA ILE A 523 29.48 31.71 -19.14
C ILE A 523 28.74 31.88 -20.47
N ILE A 524 28.91 30.97 -21.41
CA ILE A 524 28.30 31.07 -22.73
C ILE A 524 27.42 29.84 -22.94
N VAL A 525 26.13 30.05 -23.23
CA VAL A 525 25.21 28.98 -23.66
C VAL A 525 25.08 29.06 -25.19
N ASN A 526 26.05 28.51 -25.92
CA ASN A 526 26.05 28.47 -27.38
C ASN A 526 25.90 27.09 -27.97
N ASP A 527 26.05 26.05 -27.15
CA ASP A 527 26.04 24.65 -27.58
C ASP A 527 25.42 23.77 -26.50
N PHE A 528 25.18 22.51 -26.83
CA PHE A 528 24.59 21.54 -25.91
C PHE A 528 25.43 21.29 -24.64
N PRO A 529 26.78 21.21 -24.68
CA PRO A 529 27.58 21.08 -23.47
C PRO A 529 27.44 22.25 -22.50
N SER A 530 27.43 23.50 -22.99
CA SER A 530 27.24 24.66 -22.13
C SER A 530 25.82 24.77 -21.59
N PHE A 531 24.80 24.37 -22.36
CA PHE A 531 23.44 24.24 -21.87
C PHE A 531 23.36 23.19 -20.73
N LEU A 532 23.99 22.03 -20.92
CA LEU A 532 24.00 20.96 -19.92
C LEU A 532 24.70 21.41 -18.63
N LEU A 533 25.81 22.15 -18.73
CA LEU A 533 26.51 22.70 -17.57
C LEU A 533 25.57 23.61 -16.76
N TRP A 534 24.88 24.53 -17.42
CA TRP A 534 23.98 25.47 -16.75
C TRP A 534 22.69 24.83 -16.27
N PHE A 535 22.24 23.81 -16.94
CA PHE A 535 21.16 22.95 -16.45
C PHE A 535 21.54 22.29 -15.12
N ILE A 536 22.76 21.73 -15.02
CA ILE A 536 23.28 21.11 -13.79
C ILE A 536 23.43 22.18 -12.68
N VAL A 537 24.00 23.34 -12.98
CA VAL A 537 24.11 24.45 -12.02
C VAL A 537 22.73 24.89 -11.53
N GLY A 538 21.74 25.00 -12.42
CA GLY A 538 20.36 25.31 -12.07
C GLY A 538 19.74 24.30 -11.13
N ILE A 539 20.03 23.01 -11.35
CA ILE A 539 19.61 21.91 -10.44
C ILE A 539 20.18 22.12 -9.04
N PHE A 540 21.48 22.45 -8.91
CA PHE A 540 22.09 22.70 -7.59
C PHE A 540 21.54 23.95 -6.91
N VAL A 541 21.26 25.01 -7.66
CA VAL A 541 20.60 26.21 -7.13
C VAL A 541 19.18 25.91 -6.69
N GLY A 542 18.44 25.11 -7.48
CA GLY A 542 17.11 24.64 -7.12
C GLY A 542 17.12 23.84 -5.83
N PHE A 543 18.12 22.96 -5.64
CA PHE A 543 18.30 22.20 -4.40
C PHE A 543 18.54 23.14 -3.19
N ALA A 544 19.39 24.13 -3.32
CA ALA A 544 19.63 25.10 -2.26
C ALA A 544 18.38 25.94 -1.92
N VAL A 545 17.56 26.30 -2.92
CA VAL A 545 16.31 27.04 -2.72
C VAL A 545 15.25 26.17 -2.02
N THR A 546 15.24 24.86 -2.25
CA THR A 546 14.26 23.95 -1.63
C THR A 546 14.50 23.73 -0.15
N GLU A 547 15.73 23.80 0.32
CA GLU A 547 16.05 23.79 1.76
C GLU A 547 15.41 24.98 2.50
N PHE A 548 15.22 26.11 1.81
CA PHE A 548 14.53 27.30 2.35
C PHE A 548 13.02 27.27 2.14
N ALA A 549 12.50 26.48 1.17
CA ALA A 549 11.08 26.48 0.78
C ALA A 549 10.20 25.53 1.60
N ASN A 550 10.73 24.81 2.57
CA ASN A 550 9.99 23.92 3.49
C ASN A 550 8.88 24.62 4.32
N LEU A 551 8.63 25.91 4.02
CA LEU A 551 7.64 26.76 4.68
C LEU A 551 6.38 27.04 3.83
N ILE A 552 6.25 26.49 2.60
CA ILE A 552 5.11 26.79 1.71
C ILE A 552 4.03 25.68 1.79
N PRO A 553 2.74 26.04 1.90
CA PRO A 553 1.64 25.07 2.01
C PRO A 553 1.48 24.17 0.79
N ILE A 554 1.22 22.89 1.05
CA ILE A 554 1.12 21.74 0.13
C ILE A 554 0.16 21.94 -1.05
N THR A 555 -0.91 22.66 -0.86
CA THR A 555 -2.01 22.81 -1.82
C THR A 555 -1.60 23.52 -3.13
N VAL A 556 -0.63 24.43 -3.04
CA VAL A 556 -0.13 25.16 -4.21
C VAL A 556 0.73 24.26 -5.12
N VAL A 557 1.34 23.23 -4.55
CA VAL A 557 2.34 22.39 -5.22
C VAL A 557 1.73 21.27 -6.04
N LEU A 558 0.67 20.63 -5.51
CA LEU A 558 -0.02 19.54 -6.19
C LEU A 558 -0.78 20.02 -7.43
N SER A 559 -1.25 21.27 -7.43
CA SER A 559 -1.98 21.83 -8.57
C SER A 559 -1.08 22.16 -9.78
N ILE A 560 0.21 22.42 -9.56
CA ILE A 560 1.15 22.82 -10.63
C ILE A 560 1.95 21.61 -11.15
N GLY A 561 2.24 20.61 -10.31
CA GLY A 561 3.16 19.51 -10.65
C GLY A 561 2.60 18.50 -11.63
N THR A 562 1.35 18.10 -11.52
CA THR A 562 0.74 17.06 -12.35
C THR A 562 0.62 17.43 -13.84
N PRO A 563 0.17 18.64 -14.24
CA PRO A 563 0.14 19.02 -15.64
C PRO A 563 1.52 19.11 -16.29
N PHE A 564 2.53 19.55 -15.51
CA PHE A 564 3.90 19.75 -16.00
C PHE A 564 4.61 18.42 -16.27
N LEU A 565 4.44 17.44 -15.38
CA LEU A 565 4.98 16.08 -15.57
C LEU A 565 4.31 15.35 -16.74
N ARG A 566 3.01 15.58 -16.98
CA ARG A 566 2.32 15.08 -18.20
C ARG A 566 2.86 15.70 -19.48
N PHE A 567 3.25 16.98 -19.44
CA PHE A 567 3.88 17.67 -20.58
C PHE A 567 5.25 17.07 -20.91
N PHE A 568 6.10 16.81 -19.92
CA PHE A 568 7.40 16.17 -20.11
C PHE A 568 7.28 14.73 -20.63
N ARG A 569 6.33 13.95 -20.13
CA ARG A 569 6.05 12.59 -20.65
C ARG A 569 5.73 12.61 -22.15
N ARG A 570 5.05 13.66 -22.65
CA ARG A 570 4.72 13.79 -24.09
C ARG A 570 5.92 14.20 -24.97
N ILE A 571 6.98 14.73 -24.38
CA ILE A 571 8.17 15.16 -25.12
C ILE A 571 9.22 14.03 -25.20
N PHE A 572 9.25 13.13 -24.22
CA PHE A 572 10.28 12.10 -24.12
C PHE A 572 9.77 10.68 -24.47
N HIS A 573 8.53 10.57 -24.89
CA HIS A 573 7.93 9.44 -25.63
C HIS A 573 7.58 9.90 -27.04
#